data_d03e9108780802545acb0b814eb43af3
#
_entry.id   d03e9108780802545acb0b814eb43af3
#
_cell.length_a   1.000
_cell.length_b   1.000
_cell.length_c   1.000
_cell.angle_alpha   90.00
_cell.angle_beta   90.00
_cell.angle_gamma   90.00
#
_symmetry.space_group_name_H-M   'P 1'
#
loop_
_entity.id
_entity.type
_entity.pdbx_description
1 polymer ?
#
loop_
_entity_poly.entity_id
_entity_poly.type
_entity_poly.pdbx_seq_one_letter_code
_entity_poly.pdbx_strand_id
1 'polypeptide(L)'
;MSEPASHQIAIIGIDIGKNSFHVVGLDKRGAIVLRQKWSRGQVEARLANMPPCLIGMEACVGAHHLSRKLQALGHDARLMPAKYVRPYSKGEKNDYRDAEAIAEAVQRPP
;
A
#
# COMPACT_ATOMS: atom_id res chain seq x y z
N MET A 1 -2.32 20.67 15.88
CA MET A 1 -2.27 19.99 15.52
C MET A 1 -1.96 19.05 14.94
N SER A 2 -2.13 18.70 14.89
CA SER A 2 -2.01 17.70 14.57
C SER A 2 -1.36 17.12 13.72
N GLU A 3 -0.84 16.40 13.96
CA GLU A 3 0.02 15.87 13.20
C GLU A 3 -0.49 14.98 12.20
N PRO A 4 -0.18 15.10 11.05
CA PRO A 4 -0.71 14.24 10.06
C PRO A 4 -0.28 12.82 10.27
N ALA A 5 -1.18 11.91 9.97
CA ALA A 5 -0.90 10.51 10.08
C ALA A 5 0.27 10.08 9.22
N SER A 6 0.61 10.84 8.18
CA SER A 6 1.71 10.50 7.30
C SER A 6 3.04 10.39 8.03
N HIS A 7 3.19 11.09 9.17
CA HIS A 7 4.41 10.97 9.95
C HIS A 7 4.53 9.64 10.65
N GLN A 8 3.44 8.91 10.75
CA GLN A 8 3.42 7.63 11.46
C GLN A 8 3.44 6.44 10.53
N ILE A 9 3.24 6.65 9.26
CA ILE A 9 3.10 5.54 8.32
C ILE A 9 4.46 4.94 8.02
N ALA A 10 4.61 3.65 8.30
CA ALA A 10 5.82 2.90 7.99
C ALA A 10 5.63 2.02 6.76
N ILE A 11 4.41 1.52 6.55
CA ILE A 11 4.12 0.54 5.52
C ILE A 11 2.80 0.87 4.88
N ILE A 12 2.73 0.72 3.56
CA ILE A 12 1.50 0.94 2.81
C ILE A 12 1.22 -0.28 1.94
N GLY A 13 -0.03 -0.73 1.96
CA GLY A 13 -0.52 -1.73 1.01
C GLY A 13 -1.50 -1.07 0.05
N ILE A 14 -1.33 -1.33 -1.23
CA ILE A 14 -2.19 -0.77 -2.26
C ILE A 14 -2.84 -1.90 -3.04
N ASP A 15 -4.17 -1.94 -3.01
CA ASP A 15 -4.95 -2.87 -3.81
C ASP A 15 -5.43 -2.12 -5.06
N ILE A 16 -4.94 -2.54 -6.21
CA ILE A 16 -5.19 -1.85 -7.47
C ILE A 16 -6.49 -2.36 -8.09
N GLY A 17 -7.49 -1.51 -8.10
CA GLY A 17 -8.76 -1.83 -8.73
C GLY A 17 -8.87 -1.20 -10.11
N LYS A 18 -10.03 -1.39 -10.72
CA LYS A 18 -10.28 -0.87 -12.06
C LYS A 18 -10.25 0.63 -12.12
N ASN A 19 -11.00 1.27 -11.23
CA ASN A 19 -11.19 2.71 -11.28
C ASN A 19 -10.63 3.43 -10.06
N SER A 20 -10.21 2.67 -9.07
CA SER A 20 -9.74 3.28 -7.84
C SER A 20 -8.79 2.33 -7.14
N PHE A 21 -8.01 2.89 -6.26
CA PHE A 21 -6.99 2.16 -5.50
C PHE A 21 -7.38 2.23 -4.03
N HIS A 22 -7.42 1.07 -3.37
CA HIS A 22 -7.67 1.02 -1.94
C HIS A 22 -6.33 1.00 -1.23
N VAL A 23 -6.15 1.89 -0.26
CA VAL A 23 -4.86 2.12 0.37
C VAL A 23 -5.01 1.95 1.87
N VAL A 24 -4.15 1.12 2.45
CA VAL A 24 -4.06 0.94 3.89
C VAL A 24 -2.63 1.22 4.31
N GLY A 25 -2.48 2.09 5.30
CA GLY A 25 -1.18 2.40 5.88
C GLY A 25 -1.09 1.93 7.30
N LEU A 26 0.05 1.34 7.65
CA LEU A 26 0.30 0.84 9.00
C LEU A 26 1.45 1.61 9.62
N ASP A 27 1.38 1.81 10.94
CA ASP A 27 2.50 2.39 11.66
C ASP A 27 3.50 1.29 12.02
N LYS A 28 4.54 1.65 12.76
CA LYS A 28 5.59 0.69 13.13
C LYS A 28 5.08 -0.45 14.00
N ARG A 29 3.96 -0.24 14.67
CA ARG A 29 3.37 -1.27 15.53
C ARG A 29 2.41 -2.18 14.77
N GLY A 30 2.11 -1.86 13.51
CA GLY A 30 1.15 -2.61 12.73
C GLY A 30 -0.28 -2.11 12.87
N ALA A 31 -0.48 -0.98 13.52
CA ALA A 31 -1.82 -0.42 13.64
C ALA A 31 -2.19 0.33 12.36
N ILE A 32 -3.45 0.23 11.95
CA ILE A 32 -3.93 0.93 10.78
C ILE A 32 -4.08 2.41 11.10
N VAL A 33 -3.33 3.24 10.39
CA VAL A 33 -3.39 4.70 10.55
C VAL A 33 -3.85 5.42 9.30
N LEU A 34 -4.04 4.68 8.20
CA LEU A 34 -4.57 5.22 6.97
C LEU A 34 -5.44 4.16 6.30
N ARG A 35 -6.62 4.56 5.84
CA ARG A 35 -7.53 3.66 5.16
C ARG A 35 -8.38 4.49 4.23
N GLN A 36 -7.99 4.57 2.96
CA GLN A 36 -8.65 5.44 2.01
C GLN A 36 -8.70 4.85 0.62
N LYS A 37 -9.60 5.37 -0.17
CA LYS A 37 -9.73 5.02 -1.57
C LYS A 37 -9.27 6.23 -2.38
N TRP A 38 -8.29 6.03 -3.26
CA TRP A 38 -7.72 7.11 -4.05
C TRP A 38 -7.82 6.80 -5.54
N SER A 39 -7.87 7.86 -6.34
CA SER A 39 -7.69 7.72 -7.77
C SER A 39 -6.20 7.54 -8.09
N ARG A 40 -5.90 7.15 -9.32
CA ARG A 40 -4.51 6.98 -9.74
C ARG A 40 -3.69 8.26 -9.51
N GLY A 41 -4.24 9.40 -9.92
CA GLY A 41 -3.54 10.66 -9.75
C GLY A 41 -3.32 11.01 -8.29
N GLN A 42 -4.29 10.67 -7.43
CA GLN A 42 -4.14 10.93 -6.01
C GLN A 42 -3.07 10.06 -5.37
N VAL A 43 -2.93 8.81 -5.82
CA VAL A 43 -1.88 7.95 -5.29
C VAL A 43 -0.52 8.59 -5.47
N GLU A 44 -0.23 9.02 -6.70
CA GLU A 44 1.06 9.62 -6.98
C GLU A 44 1.25 10.93 -6.22
N ALA A 45 0.25 11.79 -6.23
CA ALA A 45 0.36 13.09 -5.58
C ALA A 45 0.53 12.97 -4.07
N ARG A 46 -0.25 12.08 -3.45
CA ARG A 46 -0.17 11.94 -2.01
C ARG A 46 1.12 11.28 -1.56
N LEU A 47 1.57 10.27 -2.29
CA LEU A 47 2.80 9.59 -1.93
C LEU A 47 4.04 10.42 -2.23
N ALA A 48 3.94 11.36 -3.17
CA ALA A 48 5.03 12.30 -3.42
C ALA A 48 5.26 13.22 -2.22
N ASN A 49 4.23 13.42 -1.40
CA ASN A 49 4.31 14.31 -0.23
C ASN A 49 4.54 13.58 1.08
N MET A 50 4.77 12.27 1.02
CA MET A 50 5.03 11.48 2.23
C MET A 50 6.50 11.13 2.35
N PRO A 51 7.00 10.99 3.59
CA PRO A 51 8.34 10.45 3.78
C PRO A 51 8.46 9.06 3.17
N PRO A 52 9.64 8.64 2.75
CA PRO A 52 9.81 7.30 2.17
C PRO A 52 9.30 6.22 3.10
N CYS A 53 8.60 5.25 2.53
CA CYS A 53 8.07 4.13 3.28
C CYS A 53 8.08 2.87 2.41
N LEU A 54 7.81 1.73 3.06
CA LEU A 54 7.71 0.46 2.36
C LEU A 54 6.31 0.34 1.78
N ILE A 55 6.21 0.09 0.48
CA ILE A 55 4.91 0.00 -0.20
C ILE A 55 4.79 -1.33 -0.92
N GLY A 56 3.71 -2.05 -0.65
CA GLY A 56 3.44 -3.32 -1.30
C GLY A 56 2.27 -3.24 -2.25
N MET A 57 2.34 -4.01 -3.32
CA MET A 57 1.27 -4.16 -4.30
C MET A 57 1.29 -5.59 -4.84
N GLU A 58 0.13 -6.12 -5.19
CA GLU A 58 0.11 -7.39 -5.90
C GLU A 58 0.57 -7.17 -7.34
N ALA A 59 1.36 -8.10 -7.85
CA ALA A 59 1.90 -7.97 -9.19
C ALA A 59 0.79 -8.03 -10.25
N CYS A 60 0.74 -7.02 -11.09
CA CYS A 60 -0.16 -6.94 -12.24
C CYS A 60 0.38 -5.86 -13.17
N VAL A 61 -0.22 -5.73 -14.34
CA VAL A 61 0.30 -4.80 -15.33
C VAL A 61 0.39 -3.37 -14.79
N GLY A 62 -0.71 -2.91 -14.17
CA GLY A 62 -0.72 -1.54 -13.62
C GLY A 62 0.25 -1.36 -12.49
N ALA A 63 0.49 -2.42 -11.70
CA ALA A 63 1.38 -2.32 -10.55
C ALA A 63 2.84 -2.12 -10.97
N HIS A 64 3.27 -2.71 -12.08
CA HIS A 64 4.65 -2.51 -12.54
C HIS A 64 4.93 -1.05 -12.83
N HIS A 65 4.01 -0.40 -13.52
CA HIS A 65 4.18 1.00 -13.87
C HIS A 65 4.17 1.88 -12.62
N LEU A 66 3.20 1.65 -11.73
CA LEU A 66 3.08 2.44 -10.52
C LEU A 66 4.29 2.23 -9.61
N SER A 67 4.77 1.00 -9.51
CA SER A 67 5.93 0.68 -8.69
C SER A 67 7.14 1.51 -9.11
N ARG A 68 7.39 1.61 -10.41
CA ARG A 68 8.52 2.39 -10.90
C ARG A 68 8.36 3.88 -10.55
N LYS A 69 7.15 4.40 -10.64
CA LYS A 69 6.91 5.80 -10.27
C LYS A 69 7.15 6.04 -8.79
N LEU A 70 6.68 5.12 -7.95
CA LEU A 70 6.86 5.27 -6.50
C LEU A 70 8.33 5.13 -6.12
N GLN A 71 9.07 4.26 -6.79
CA GLN A 71 10.51 4.15 -6.55
C GLN A 71 11.22 5.44 -6.92
N ALA A 72 10.80 6.09 -7.99
CA ALA A 72 11.38 7.36 -8.39
C ALA A 72 11.10 8.46 -7.35
N LEU A 73 10.04 8.33 -6.58
CA LEU A 73 9.73 9.26 -5.51
C LEU A 73 10.49 8.95 -4.22
N GLY A 74 11.27 7.88 -4.20
CA GLY A 74 12.07 7.52 -3.04
C GLY A 74 11.49 6.44 -2.15
N HIS A 75 10.32 5.90 -2.49
CA HIS A 75 9.70 4.83 -1.70
C HIS A 75 10.28 3.48 -2.06
N ASP A 76 10.24 2.56 -1.10
CA ASP A 76 10.63 1.18 -1.35
C ASP A 76 9.36 0.42 -1.79
N ALA A 77 9.08 0.47 -3.07
CA ALA A 77 7.89 -0.15 -3.65
C ALA A 77 8.21 -1.55 -4.13
N ARG A 78 7.41 -2.53 -3.70
CA ARG A 78 7.64 -3.93 -4.01
C ARG A 78 6.39 -4.57 -4.57
N LEU A 79 6.59 -5.44 -5.55
CA LEU A 79 5.51 -6.23 -6.13
C LEU A 79 5.57 -7.63 -5.55
N MET A 80 4.40 -8.21 -5.26
CA MET A 80 4.32 -9.53 -4.68
C MET A 80 3.36 -10.40 -5.46
N PRO A 81 3.71 -11.67 -5.69
CA PRO A 81 2.75 -12.60 -6.26
C PRO A 81 1.56 -12.77 -5.32
N ALA A 82 0.39 -13.02 -5.89
CA ALA A 82 -0.82 -13.17 -5.09
C ALA A 82 -0.67 -14.26 -4.03
N LYS A 83 0.08 -15.30 -4.31
CA LYS A 83 0.26 -16.40 -3.37
C LYS A 83 0.96 -15.97 -2.07
N TYR A 84 1.74 -14.89 -2.12
CA TYR A 84 2.40 -14.39 -0.92
C TYR A 84 1.45 -13.54 -0.07
N VAL A 85 0.43 -12.97 -0.71
CA VAL A 85 -0.55 -12.14 0.00
C VAL A 85 -1.65 -12.98 0.63
N ARG A 86 -2.03 -14.07 -0.03
CA ARG A 86 -3.16 -14.89 0.36
C ARG A 86 -3.15 -15.33 1.83
N PRO A 87 -2.02 -15.75 2.41
CA PRO A 87 -2.02 -16.15 3.83
C PRO A 87 -2.42 -15.06 4.80
N TYR A 88 -2.34 -13.80 4.40
CA TYR A 88 -2.67 -12.68 5.28
C TYR A 88 -4.10 -12.16 5.08
N SER A 89 -4.84 -12.74 4.13
CA SER A 89 -6.23 -12.38 3.92
C SER A 89 -7.06 -12.86 5.10
N LYS A 90 -7.94 -12.00 5.59
CA LYS A 90 -8.73 -12.27 6.78
C LYS A 90 -10.21 -12.20 6.49
N GLY A 91 -10.92 -13.26 6.79
CA GLY A 91 -12.37 -13.25 6.77
C GLY A 91 -12.95 -12.88 5.42
N GLU A 92 -13.98 -12.05 5.47
CA GLU A 92 -14.68 -11.66 4.26
C GLU A 92 -13.80 -10.80 3.37
N LYS A 93 -13.92 -11.05 2.08
CA LYS A 93 -13.15 -10.34 1.12
C LYS A 93 -13.75 -8.96 0.87
N ASN A 94 -12.94 -7.94 1.02
CA ASN A 94 -13.30 -6.60 0.56
C ASN A 94 -12.02 -5.87 0.24
N ASP A 95 -12.15 -4.73 -0.44
CA ASP A 95 -10.98 -4.08 -1.01
C ASP A 95 -10.00 -3.57 0.05
N TYR A 96 -10.51 -3.10 1.18
CA TYR A 96 -9.63 -2.65 2.24
C TYR A 96 -8.92 -3.82 2.92
N ARG A 97 -9.60 -4.97 3.04
CA ARG A 97 -8.95 -6.14 3.60
C ARG A 97 -7.87 -6.66 2.67
N ASP A 98 -8.08 -6.55 1.37
CA ASP A 98 -7.05 -6.92 0.41
C ASP A 98 -5.83 -6.00 0.56
N ALA A 99 -6.05 -4.70 0.68
CA ALA A 99 -4.95 -3.76 0.87
C ALA A 99 -4.24 -4.01 2.20
N GLU A 100 -4.98 -4.35 3.24
CA GLU A 100 -4.38 -4.68 4.54
C GLU A 100 -3.51 -5.94 4.44
N ALA A 101 -4.00 -6.96 3.74
CA ALA A 101 -3.24 -8.18 3.55
C ALA A 101 -1.94 -7.91 2.79
N ILE A 102 -2.00 -7.04 1.79
CA ILE A 102 -0.82 -6.66 1.05
C ILE A 102 0.18 -5.94 1.96
N ALA A 103 -0.30 -5.03 2.81
CA ALA A 103 0.56 -4.32 3.74
C ALA A 103 1.23 -5.28 4.73
N GLU A 104 0.51 -6.31 5.17
CA GLU A 104 1.11 -7.31 6.05
C GLU A 104 2.15 -8.15 5.32
N ALA A 105 1.81 -8.57 4.11
CA ALA A 105 2.69 -9.48 3.36
C ALA A 105 4.02 -8.81 2.99
N VAL A 106 3.99 -7.52 2.65
CA VAL A 106 5.19 -6.86 2.15
C VAL A 106 6.25 -6.72 3.23
N GLN A 107 5.87 -6.80 4.49
CA GLN A 107 6.82 -6.71 5.61
C GLN A 107 7.61 -7.98 5.81
N ARG A 108 7.18 -9.08 5.22
CA ARG A 108 7.77 -10.38 5.52
C ARG A 108 8.57 -10.89 4.34
N PRO A 109 9.66 -11.60 4.61
CA PRO A 109 10.40 -12.20 3.50
C PRO A 109 9.54 -13.25 2.83
N PRO A 110 9.76 -13.47 1.55
CA PRO A 110 9.03 -14.51 0.84
C PRO A 110 9.34 -15.89 1.36
#